data_c145bc7fc744b49a80ff6756ba17e300
#
_entry.id   c145bc7fc744b49a80ff6756ba17e300
#
_cell.length_a   1.000
_cell.length_b   1.000
_cell.length_c   1.000
_cell.angle_alpha   90.00
_cell.angle_beta   90.00
_cell.angle_gamma   90.00
#
_symmetry.space_group_name_H-M   'P 1'
#
loop_
_entity.id
_entity.type
_entity.pdbx_description
1 polymer ?
#
loop_
_entity_poly.entity_id
_entity_poly.type
_entity_poly.pdbx_seq_one_letter_code
_entity_poly.pdbx_strand_id
1 'polypeptide(L)'
;MTLYARLNGLKNKEAYLELAAKSNVYKLPLQPSSPNTTNREPYALEQRHAAYSEMLSLLTLSDRHRENLHERGLPDEIIERNGYKSMPETESERRLLASLLRCDHELHGLPGFYTKDGTWTLAGANGFLIPVRNKDGLIQGMKIRLDGDAARKYRWLSSRPSRMENGARSYSWIHVTGDTTQKRAYLTEGPLKGDIASYFANDVLFVCLGGVNAHKGLRETLLSLGVTEVMEAMDMDQFTNPQVRQAIGILRREVQSIQGIRYYQCTWNPRFKGVDDYLLDWTKRKTA
;
A
#
# COMPACT_ATOMS: atom_id res chain seq x y z
N MET A 1 -1.18 -22.07 -0.68
CA MET A 1 -1.46 -22.12 0.77
C MET A 1 -2.94 -22.16 1.10
N THR A 2 -3.77 -21.33 0.51
CA THR A 2 -5.22 -21.42 0.73
C THR A 2 -5.78 -22.81 0.38
N LEU A 3 -5.29 -23.44 -0.69
CA LEU A 3 -5.66 -24.81 -1.03
C LEU A 3 -5.13 -25.81 0.00
N TYR A 4 -3.86 -25.70 0.41
CA TYR A 4 -3.27 -26.57 1.43
C TYR A 4 -3.99 -26.42 2.78
N ALA A 5 -4.28 -25.20 3.20
CA ALA A 5 -5.03 -24.92 4.42
C ALA A 5 -6.44 -25.55 4.39
N ARG A 6 -7.15 -25.39 3.26
CA ARG A 6 -8.49 -25.98 3.07
C ARG A 6 -8.47 -27.52 3.04
N LEU A 7 -7.51 -28.10 2.33
CA LEU A 7 -7.38 -29.55 2.24
C LEU A 7 -7.03 -30.22 3.57
N ASN A 8 -6.33 -29.49 4.45
CA ASN A 8 -5.89 -30.01 5.75
C ASN A 8 -6.69 -29.44 6.94
N GLY A 9 -7.74 -28.66 6.69
CA GLY A 9 -8.58 -28.08 7.76
C GLY A 9 -7.85 -27.07 8.65
N LEU A 10 -6.78 -26.46 8.12
CA LEU A 10 -5.91 -25.52 8.84
C LEU A 10 -6.27 -24.08 8.54
N LYS A 11 -6.02 -23.17 9.50
CA LYS A 11 -5.96 -21.74 9.19
C LYS A 11 -4.70 -21.44 8.38
N ASN A 12 -4.72 -20.36 7.59
CA ASN A 12 -3.58 -19.99 6.73
C ASN A 12 -2.25 -19.86 7.52
N LYS A 13 -2.29 -19.38 8.76
CA LYS A 13 -1.12 -19.29 9.65
C LYS A 13 -0.57 -20.67 10.03
N GLU A 14 -1.42 -21.60 10.34
CA GLU A 14 -1.07 -22.99 10.72
C GLU A 14 -0.49 -23.74 9.50
N ALA A 15 -1.14 -23.57 8.34
CA ALA A 15 -0.65 -24.11 7.08
C ALA A 15 0.71 -23.53 6.70
N TYR A 16 0.93 -22.24 6.94
CA TYR A 16 2.21 -21.57 6.75
C TYR A 16 3.30 -22.15 7.66
N LEU A 17 3.01 -22.34 8.95
CA LEU A 17 3.97 -22.89 9.92
C LEU A 17 4.28 -24.37 9.63
N GLU A 18 3.28 -25.14 9.21
CA GLU A 18 3.46 -26.57 8.87
C GLU A 18 4.31 -26.76 7.61
N LEU A 19 4.06 -25.96 6.57
CA LEU A 19 4.88 -25.93 5.37
C LEU A 19 6.29 -25.40 5.66
N ALA A 20 6.45 -24.47 6.60
CA ALA A 20 7.74 -24.00 7.09
C ALA A 20 8.55 -25.12 7.72
N ALA A 21 7.94 -25.92 8.57
CA ALA A 21 8.59 -27.07 9.19
C ALA A 21 8.99 -28.13 8.17
N LYS A 22 8.18 -28.33 7.12
CA LYS A 22 8.45 -29.26 6.02
C LYS A 22 9.50 -28.76 5.03
N SER A 23 9.61 -27.43 4.83
CA SER A 23 10.54 -26.83 3.83
C SER A 23 12.01 -26.87 4.25
N ASN A 24 12.33 -27.14 5.52
CA ASN A 24 13.70 -27.43 5.96
C ASN A 24 14.33 -28.67 5.30
N VAL A 25 13.56 -29.39 4.49
CA VAL A 25 14.01 -30.63 3.81
C VAL A 25 14.53 -30.38 2.38
N TYR A 26 14.22 -29.23 1.77
CA TYR A 26 14.61 -28.94 0.39
C TYR A 26 15.53 -27.73 0.28
N LYS A 27 16.86 -27.99 0.29
CA LYS A 27 17.83 -27.05 -0.28
C LYS A 27 17.68 -27.11 -1.80
N LEU A 28 16.97 -26.16 -2.38
CA LEU A 28 16.98 -25.96 -3.83
C LEU A 28 18.40 -25.64 -4.29
N PRO A 29 18.86 -26.20 -5.44
CA PRO A 29 20.18 -25.87 -6.00
C PRO A 29 20.27 -24.38 -6.26
N LEU A 30 21.36 -23.76 -5.81
CA LEU A 30 21.71 -22.39 -6.13
C LEU A 30 21.88 -22.27 -7.64
N GLN A 31 20.99 -21.53 -8.30
CA GLN A 31 21.27 -21.08 -9.67
C GLN A 31 22.34 -19.98 -9.61
N PRO A 32 23.33 -19.98 -10.50
CA PRO A 32 24.38 -18.97 -10.50
C PRO A 32 23.77 -17.58 -10.76
N SER A 33 24.11 -16.64 -9.90
CA SER A 33 23.75 -15.23 -10.02
C SER A 33 24.26 -14.64 -11.33
N SER A 34 23.37 -14.14 -12.16
CA SER A 34 23.73 -13.33 -13.32
C SER A 34 24.39 -12.03 -12.87
N PRO A 35 25.40 -11.50 -13.61
CA PRO A 35 26.16 -10.34 -13.16
C PRO A 35 25.34 -9.06 -13.15
N ASN A 36 25.61 -8.23 -12.13
CA ASN A 36 25.17 -6.87 -11.89
C ASN A 36 24.63 -6.12 -13.11
N THR A 37 23.33 -5.80 -13.08
CA THR A 37 22.76 -4.77 -13.92
C THR A 37 22.08 -3.72 -13.05
N THR A 38 22.80 -2.61 -12.86
CA THR A 38 22.31 -1.35 -12.31
C THR A 38 21.14 -0.83 -13.17
N ASN A 39 20.06 -0.38 -12.51
CA ASN A 39 18.91 0.31 -13.10
C ASN A 39 17.95 -0.53 -13.96
N ARG A 40 17.43 -1.64 -13.46
CA ARG A 40 16.22 -2.20 -14.05
C ARG A 40 14.98 -1.54 -13.46
N GLU A 41 14.03 -1.16 -14.35
CA GLU A 41 12.69 -0.77 -13.93
C GLU A 41 12.05 -1.88 -13.10
N PRO A 42 11.16 -1.51 -12.14
CA PRO A 42 10.40 -2.51 -11.42
C PRO A 42 9.62 -3.36 -12.43
N TYR A 43 9.35 -4.58 -12.08
CA TYR A 43 8.47 -5.50 -12.79
C TYR A 43 7.33 -4.82 -13.53
N ALA A 44 6.92 -5.38 -14.66
CA ALA A 44 5.64 -5.05 -15.28
C ALA A 44 4.52 -5.07 -14.22
N LEU A 45 3.58 -4.17 -14.34
CA LEU A 45 2.53 -3.96 -13.35
C LEU A 45 1.76 -5.25 -13.04
N GLU A 46 1.43 -6.03 -14.06
CA GLU A 46 0.68 -7.28 -13.96
C GLU A 46 1.44 -8.35 -13.16
N GLN A 47 2.73 -8.49 -13.43
CA GLN A 47 3.59 -9.41 -12.70
C GLN A 47 3.73 -8.99 -11.22
N ARG A 48 3.90 -7.69 -10.98
CA ARG A 48 3.97 -7.11 -9.64
C ARG A 48 2.67 -7.32 -8.87
N HIS A 49 1.52 -7.08 -9.53
CA HIS A 49 0.21 -7.36 -8.97
C HIS A 49 0.04 -8.83 -8.61
N ALA A 50 0.39 -9.76 -9.50
CA ALA A 50 0.29 -11.20 -9.25
C ALA A 50 1.14 -11.62 -8.03
N ALA A 51 2.42 -11.23 -8.01
CA ALA A 51 3.33 -11.57 -6.91
C ALA A 51 2.88 -10.98 -5.57
N TYR A 52 2.43 -9.72 -5.54
CA TYR A 52 1.93 -9.12 -4.30
C TYR A 52 0.56 -9.67 -3.88
N SER A 53 -0.30 -10.05 -4.81
CA SER A 53 -1.58 -10.69 -4.48
C SER A 53 -1.35 -12.05 -3.82
N GLU A 54 -0.42 -12.84 -4.35
CA GLU A 54 -0.05 -14.09 -3.73
C GLU A 54 0.64 -13.87 -2.37
N MET A 55 1.57 -12.92 -2.27
CA MET A 55 2.18 -12.55 -0.99
C MET A 55 1.12 -12.25 0.08
N LEU A 56 0.11 -11.45 -0.25
CA LEU A 56 -0.97 -11.11 0.68
C LEU A 56 -1.83 -12.31 1.05
N SER A 57 -2.06 -13.26 0.13
CA SER A 57 -2.80 -14.49 0.42
C SER A 57 -2.08 -15.43 1.40
N LEU A 58 -0.75 -15.35 1.44
CA LEU A 58 0.12 -16.11 2.34
C LEU A 58 0.22 -15.49 3.74
N LEU A 59 -0.15 -14.23 3.90
CA LEU A 59 -0.04 -13.48 5.15
C LEU A 59 -1.37 -13.41 5.89
N THR A 60 -1.30 -13.21 7.21
CA THR A 60 -2.46 -12.94 8.07
C THR A 60 -2.40 -11.51 8.60
N LEU A 61 -3.53 -10.98 9.04
CA LEU A 61 -3.59 -9.76 9.82
C LEU A 61 -3.65 -10.14 11.30
N SER A 62 -2.73 -9.64 12.13
CA SER A 62 -2.74 -9.87 13.58
C SER A 62 -3.91 -9.12 14.24
N ASP A 63 -4.38 -9.63 15.37
CA ASP A 63 -5.50 -9.02 16.10
C ASP A 63 -5.20 -7.55 16.45
N ARG A 64 -3.98 -7.24 16.91
CA ARG A 64 -3.55 -5.87 17.19
C ARG A 64 -3.70 -4.92 15.99
N HIS A 65 -3.35 -5.38 14.79
CA HIS A 65 -3.48 -4.56 13.59
C HIS A 65 -4.93 -4.47 13.13
N ARG A 66 -5.71 -5.52 13.32
CA ARG A 66 -7.15 -5.54 13.06
C ARG A 66 -7.87 -4.55 13.98
N GLU A 67 -7.57 -4.55 15.27
CA GLU A 67 -8.09 -3.59 16.26
C GLU A 67 -7.74 -2.14 15.87
N ASN A 68 -6.50 -1.88 15.44
CA ASN A 68 -6.11 -0.56 14.96
C ASN A 68 -6.94 -0.08 13.75
N LEU A 69 -7.35 -0.99 12.88
CA LEU A 69 -8.22 -0.68 11.74
C LEU A 69 -9.68 -0.50 12.18
N HIS A 70 -10.15 -1.29 13.17
CA HIS A 70 -11.48 -1.12 13.79
C HIS A 70 -11.60 0.23 14.51
N GLU A 71 -10.57 0.67 15.26
CA GLU A 71 -10.52 2.00 15.89
C GLU A 71 -10.69 3.13 14.86
N ARG A 72 -10.25 2.91 13.62
CA ARG A 72 -10.44 3.81 12.48
C ARG A 72 -11.79 3.66 11.80
N GLY A 73 -12.64 2.77 12.32
CA GLY A 73 -14.01 2.54 11.87
C GLY A 73 -14.15 1.63 10.66
N LEU A 74 -13.11 0.90 10.26
CA LEU A 74 -13.22 -0.08 9.18
C LEU A 74 -13.76 -1.41 9.71
N PRO A 75 -14.87 -1.94 9.18
CA PRO A 75 -15.36 -3.29 9.51
C PRO A 75 -14.51 -4.36 8.82
N ASP A 76 -14.62 -5.60 9.30
CA ASP A 76 -13.84 -6.73 8.78
C ASP A 76 -13.97 -6.92 7.26
N GLU A 77 -15.15 -6.76 6.72
CA GLU A 77 -15.40 -6.90 5.27
C GLU A 77 -14.54 -5.94 4.46
N ILE A 78 -14.40 -4.71 4.91
CA ILE A 78 -13.59 -3.68 4.23
C ILE A 78 -12.08 -3.95 4.46
N ILE A 79 -11.71 -4.39 5.65
CA ILE A 79 -10.33 -4.80 5.99
C ILE A 79 -9.88 -5.95 5.07
N GLU A 80 -10.73 -6.95 4.88
CA GLU A 80 -10.48 -8.10 4.00
C GLU A 80 -10.45 -7.69 2.52
N ARG A 81 -11.43 -6.89 2.07
CA ARG A 81 -11.50 -6.37 0.70
C ARG A 81 -10.24 -5.59 0.32
N ASN A 82 -9.77 -4.74 1.21
CA ASN A 82 -8.58 -3.91 0.96
C ASN A 82 -7.28 -4.71 1.06
N GLY A 83 -7.29 -5.86 1.73
CA GLY A 83 -6.16 -6.81 1.76
C GLY A 83 -5.04 -6.39 2.71
N TYR A 84 -5.36 -5.71 3.82
CA TYR A 84 -4.34 -5.37 4.83
C TYR A 84 -3.81 -6.65 5.49
N LYS A 85 -2.48 -6.75 5.65
CA LYS A 85 -1.81 -7.91 6.25
C LYS A 85 -0.66 -7.46 7.14
N SER A 86 -0.40 -8.19 8.20
CA SER A 86 0.76 -7.94 9.06
C SER A 86 2.06 -8.32 8.36
N MET A 87 3.11 -7.53 8.59
CA MET A 87 4.45 -7.90 8.18
C MET A 87 4.93 -9.15 8.94
N PRO A 88 5.68 -10.07 8.29
CA PRO A 88 6.34 -11.15 8.99
C PRO A 88 7.33 -10.60 10.03
N GLU A 89 7.25 -11.06 11.27
CA GLU A 89 8.02 -10.51 12.39
C GLU A 89 9.48 -10.99 12.34
N THR A 90 9.67 -12.28 12.10
CA THR A 90 10.99 -12.91 12.13
C THR A 90 11.66 -12.96 10.76
N GLU A 91 12.99 -13.04 10.76
CA GLU A 91 13.75 -13.24 9.51
C GLU A 91 13.42 -14.59 8.87
N SER A 92 13.20 -15.62 9.67
CA SER A 92 12.81 -16.95 9.18
C SER A 92 11.47 -16.93 8.42
N GLU A 93 10.47 -16.23 8.94
CA GLU A 93 9.19 -16.04 8.26
C GLU A 93 9.36 -15.27 6.94
N ARG A 94 10.19 -14.24 6.92
CA ARG A 94 10.47 -13.47 5.71
C ARG A 94 11.19 -14.28 4.63
N ARG A 95 12.15 -15.13 5.04
CA ARG A 95 12.85 -16.06 4.13
C ARG A 95 11.90 -17.12 3.58
N LEU A 96 11.05 -17.68 4.44
CA LEU A 96 10.05 -18.66 4.04
C LEU A 96 9.05 -18.07 3.04
N LEU A 97 8.51 -16.88 3.32
CA LEU A 97 7.60 -16.18 2.41
C LEU A 97 8.25 -15.97 1.03
N ALA A 98 9.50 -15.51 1.01
CA ALA A 98 10.25 -15.35 -0.24
C ALA A 98 10.49 -16.68 -0.96
N SER A 99 10.76 -17.75 -0.24
CA SER A 99 10.94 -19.09 -0.82
C SER A 99 9.65 -19.62 -1.46
N LEU A 100 8.50 -19.41 -0.81
CA LEU A 100 7.20 -19.82 -1.34
C LEU A 100 6.84 -19.06 -2.62
N LEU A 101 7.03 -17.73 -2.60
CA LEU A 101 6.73 -16.89 -3.78
C LEU A 101 7.63 -17.23 -4.97
N ARG A 102 8.87 -17.67 -4.75
CA ARG A 102 9.79 -18.07 -5.82
C ARG A 102 9.37 -19.32 -6.59
N CYS A 103 8.40 -20.06 -6.11
CA CYS A 103 7.87 -21.20 -6.87
C CYS A 103 7.17 -20.73 -8.15
N ASP A 104 6.49 -19.57 -8.08
CA ASP A 104 5.64 -19.10 -9.17
C ASP A 104 6.03 -17.69 -9.68
N HIS A 105 6.90 -16.98 -8.93
CA HIS A 105 7.31 -15.61 -9.26
C HIS A 105 8.82 -15.43 -9.22
N GLU A 106 9.34 -14.69 -10.19
CA GLU A 106 10.69 -14.12 -10.10
C GLU A 106 10.68 -12.98 -9.07
N LEU A 107 11.61 -12.91 -8.12
CA LEU A 107 11.67 -11.85 -7.11
C LEU A 107 12.64 -10.72 -7.47
N HIS A 108 13.49 -10.95 -8.47
CA HIS A 108 14.42 -9.91 -8.93
C HIS A 108 13.66 -8.74 -9.54
N GLY A 109 13.87 -7.53 -9.02
CA GLY A 109 13.14 -6.33 -9.45
C GLY A 109 11.82 -6.07 -8.70
N LEU A 110 11.34 -7.00 -7.86
CA LEU A 110 10.15 -6.81 -7.04
C LEU A 110 10.51 -6.01 -5.77
N PRO A 111 9.99 -4.79 -5.57
CA PRO A 111 10.33 -4.00 -4.38
C PRO A 111 9.97 -4.69 -3.08
N GLY A 112 10.89 -4.63 -2.13
CA GLY A 112 10.76 -5.31 -0.83
C GLY A 112 11.52 -6.62 -0.74
N PHE A 113 11.79 -7.29 -1.85
CA PHE A 113 12.57 -8.53 -1.87
C PHE A 113 14.03 -8.28 -2.23
N TYR A 114 14.93 -9.05 -1.65
CA TYR A 114 16.37 -8.98 -1.88
C TYR A 114 17.06 -10.28 -1.45
N THR A 115 18.32 -10.45 -1.81
CA THR A 115 19.13 -11.58 -1.31
C THR A 115 19.99 -11.14 -0.14
N LYS A 116 20.07 -12.02 0.87
CA LYS A 116 20.94 -11.92 2.03
C LYS A 116 21.57 -13.29 2.25
N ASP A 117 22.89 -13.33 2.29
CA ASP A 117 23.67 -14.59 2.41
C ASP A 117 23.25 -15.63 1.33
N GLY A 118 23.10 -15.18 0.08
CA GLY A 118 22.67 -16.00 -1.05
C GLY A 118 21.22 -16.48 -1.02
N THR A 119 20.41 -16.05 -0.05
CA THR A 119 19.01 -16.48 0.12
C THR A 119 18.05 -15.30 -0.02
N TRP A 120 16.96 -15.49 -0.77
CA TRP A 120 15.93 -14.49 -0.89
C TRP A 120 15.19 -14.24 0.43
N THR A 121 14.88 -12.99 0.72
CA THR A 121 14.14 -12.57 1.90
C THR A 121 13.35 -11.29 1.61
N LEU A 122 12.40 -10.97 2.51
CA LEU A 122 11.63 -9.73 2.50
C LEU A 122 12.28 -8.69 3.43
N ALA A 123 12.28 -7.44 3.06
CA ALA A 123 12.73 -6.32 3.90
C ALA A 123 11.87 -6.22 5.16
N GLY A 124 12.50 -6.30 6.33
CA GLY A 124 11.83 -6.32 7.62
C GLY A 124 11.27 -4.95 8.05
N ALA A 125 10.14 -4.98 8.71
CA ALA A 125 9.54 -3.89 9.47
C ALA A 125 8.52 -4.44 10.46
N ASN A 126 8.28 -3.72 11.55
CA ASN A 126 7.15 -3.96 12.43
C ASN A 126 5.98 -3.09 11.97
N GLY A 127 4.84 -3.71 11.68
CA GLY A 127 3.67 -3.01 11.19
C GLY A 127 2.83 -3.83 10.22
N PHE A 128 1.94 -3.18 9.49
CA PHE A 128 1.10 -3.85 8.52
C PHE A 128 1.19 -3.23 7.12
N LEU A 129 0.97 -4.08 6.13
CA LEU A 129 0.99 -3.77 4.71
C LEU A 129 -0.32 -3.13 4.27
N ILE A 130 -0.19 -2.11 3.44
CA ILE A 130 -1.28 -1.39 2.80
C ILE A 130 -1.04 -1.49 1.29
N PRO A 131 -1.86 -2.25 0.55
CA PRO A 131 -1.74 -2.33 -0.90
C PRO A 131 -2.00 -0.98 -1.56
N VAL A 132 -1.12 -0.59 -2.46
CA VAL A 132 -1.27 0.64 -3.26
C VAL A 132 -1.70 0.24 -4.66
N ARG A 133 -2.95 0.57 -5.01
CA ARG A 133 -3.61 0.12 -6.24
C ARG A 133 -3.73 1.25 -7.26
N ASN A 134 -3.69 0.90 -8.55
CA ASN A 134 -4.02 1.82 -9.63
C ASN A 134 -5.55 1.91 -9.86
N LYS A 135 -5.98 2.63 -10.89
CA LYS A 135 -7.39 2.79 -11.27
C LYS A 135 -8.10 1.48 -11.66
N ASP A 136 -7.34 0.47 -12.06
CA ASP A 136 -7.84 -0.85 -12.47
C ASP A 136 -7.81 -1.87 -11.31
N GLY A 137 -7.49 -1.41 -10.09
CA GLY A 137 -7.39 -2.24 -8.89
C GLY A 137 -6.09 -3.04 -8.78
N LEU A 138 -5.16 -2.92 -9.74
CA LEU A 138 -3.90 -3.65 -9.75
C LEU A 138 -2.93 -3.08 -8.71
N ILE A 139 -2.31 -3.95 -7.92
CA ILE A 139 -1.35 -3.57 -6.88
C ILE A 139 -0.05 -3.12 -7.52
N GLN A 140 0.27 -1.84 -7.37
CA GLN A 140 1.50 -1.23 -7.88
C GLN A 140 2.68 -1.40 -6.91
N GLY A 141 2.38 -1.43 -5.62
CA GLY A 141 3.35 -1.54 -4.54
C GLY A 141 2.66 -1.62 -3.19
N MET A 142 3.48 -1.60 -2.13
CA MET A 142 3.01 -1.69 -0.76
C MET A 142 3.53 -0.54 0.07
N LYS A 143 2.67 0.08 0.87
CA LYS A 143 3.09 0.87 2.03
C LYS A 143 3.04 0.02 3.30
N ILE A 144 3.87 0.36 4.25
CA ILE A 144 3.87 -0.22 5.59
C ILE A 144 3.48 0.88 6.56
N ARG A 145 2.41 0.67 7.32
CA ARG A 145 2.13 1.45 8.52
C ARG A 145 2.94 0.84 9.64
N LEU A 146 3.90 1.60 10.13
CA LEU A 146 4.79 1.17 11.21
C LEU A 146 4.07 1.20 12.56
N ASP A 147 4.45 0.25 13.42
CA ASP A 147 4.04 0.22 14.82
C ASP A 147 4.77 1.28 15.66
N GLY A 148 4.17 1.64 16.80
CA GLY A 148 4.74 2.57 17.77
C GLY A 148 4.75 4.03 17.31
N ASP A 149 5.40 4.88 18.10
CA ASP A 149 5.50 6.33 17.91
C ASP A 149 6.69 6.74 17.02
N ALA A 150 6.90 6.01 15.93
CA ALA A 150 7.96 6.36 15.00
C ALA A 150 7.72 7.76 14.41
N ALA A 151 8.77 8.57 14.31
CA ALA A 151 8.74 9.87 13.65
C ALA A 151 8.23 9.79 12.19
N ARG A 152 8.29 8.60 11.59
CA ARG A 152 7.66 8.23 10.32
C ARG A 152 6.66 7.13 10.56
N LYS A 153 5.39 7.45 10.48
CA LYS A 153 4.30 6.47 10.60
C LYS A 153 4.19 5.52 9.38
N TYR A 154 4.69 5.93 8.23
CA TYR A 154 4.58 5.18 6.98
C TYR A 154 5.90 5.11 6.23
N ARG A 155 6.17 3.96 5.61
CA ARG A 155 7.25 3.79 4.63
C ARG A 155 6.80 2.91 3.46
N TRP A 156 7.48 3.02 2.33
CA TRP A 156 7.30 2.07 1.23
C TRP A 156 8.00 0.74 1.55
N LEU A 157 7.37 -0.37 1.19
CA LEU A 157 8.04 -1.67 1.10
C LEU A 157 9.04 -1.58 -0.05
N SER A 158 10.33 -1.61 0.27
CA SER A 158 11.40 -1.33 -0.67
C SER A 158 12.70 -2.02 -0.22
N SER A 159 13.46 -2.55 -1.16
CA SER A 159 14.77 -3.15 -0.96
C SER A 159 15.79 -2.44 -1.85
N ARG A 160 16.39 -1.33 -1.33
CA ARG A 160 17.26 -0.47 -2.14
C ARG A 160 18.52 -1.20 -2.62
N PRO A 161 18.82 -1.25 -3.93
CA PRO A 161 20.00 -1.94 -4.47
C PRO A 161 21.33 -1.49 -3.88
N SER A 162 21.42 -0.21 -3.45
CA SER A 162 22.63 0.33 -2.81
C SER A 162 22.94 -0.27 -1.43
N ARG A 163 22.01 -1.05 -0.85
CA ARG A 163 22.13 -1.63 0.49
C ARG A 163 21.74 -3.11 0.55
N MET A 164 21.07 -3.61 -0.47
CA MET A 164 20.45 -4.93 -0.50
C MET A 164 20.69 -5.54 -1.87
N GLU A 165 21.44 -6.65 -1.88
CA GLU A 165 21.78 -7.36 -3.10
C GLU A 165 20.50 -7.84 -3.83
N ASN A 166 20.45 -7.71 -5.14
CA ASN A 166 19.28 -8.02 -5.99
C ASN A 166 17.98 -7.29 -5.57
N GLY A 167 18.09 -6.25 -4.74
CA GLY A 167 16.95 -5.47 -4.29
C GLY A 167 16.40 -4.52 -5.36
N ALA A 168 15.18 -4.07 -5.16
CA ALA A 168 14.50 -3.08 -6.02
C ALA A 168 13.92 -1.94 -5.20
N ARG A 169 13.95 -0.72 -5.78
CA ARG A 169 13.32 0.46 -5.19
C ARG A 169 11.82 0.44 -5.44
N SER A 170 11.05 0.85 -4.44
CA SER A 170 9.66 1.27 -4.68
C SER A 170 9.63 2.69 -5.22
N TYR A 171 8.59 3.00 -5.98
CA TYR A 171 8.24 4.36 -6.38
C TYR A 171 7.14 4.92 -5.48
N SER A 172 6.90 6.22 -5.58
CA SER A 172 5.77 6.87 -4.93
C SER A 172 4.55 6.80 -5.85
N TRP A 173 3.94 5.61 -5.95
CA TRP A 173 2.74 5.40 -6.76
C TRP A 173 1.55 6.15 -6.20
N ILE A 174 0.66 6.55 -7.10
CA ILE A 174 -0.65 7.10 -6.76
C ILE A 174 -1.59 5.94 -6.44
N HIS A 175 -2.26 6.01 -5.30
CA HIS A 175 -3.29 5.04 -4.94
C HIS A 175 -4.66 5.54 -5.35
N VAL A 176 -5.47 4.67 -5.93
CA VAL A 176 -6.85 4.94 -6.34
C VAL A 176 -7.77 4.00 -5.58
N THR A 177 -8.82 4.54 -4.99
CA THR A 177 -9.84 3.78 -4.25
C THR A 177 -11.22 4.41 -4.45
N GLY A 178 -12.28 3.61 -4.31
CA GLY A 178 -13.66 4.01 -4.59
C GLY A 178 -14.08 3.76 -6.03
N ASP A 179 -15.22 4.31 -6.41
CA ASP A 179 -15.81 4.11 -7.73
C ASP A 179 -15.08 4.93 -8.81
N THR A 180 -14.28 4.24 -9.62
CA THR A 180 -13.46 4.83 -10.69
C THR A 180 -14.26 5.35 -11.89
N THR A 181 -15.57 5.16 -11.94
CA THR A 181 -16.44 5.71 -12.99
C THR A 181 -16.83 7.15 -12.74
N GLN A 182 -16.64 7.64 -11.51
CA GLN A 182 -16.97 9.00 -11.11
C GLN A 182 -16.09 10.05 -11.80
N LYS A 183 -16.69 11.18 -12.15
CA LYS A 183 -16.00 12.32 -12.79
C LYS A 183 -15.44 13.33 -11.79
N ARG A 184 -15.75 13.15 -10.52
CA ARG A 184 -15.22 13.92 -9.40
C ARG A 184 -14.33 13.03 -8.55
N ALA A 185 -13.09 13.44 -8.35
CA ALA A 185 -12.13 12.77 -7.49
C ALA A 185 -11.74 13.63 -6.30
N TYR A 186 -11.62 13.03 -5.14
CA TYR A 186 -11.05 13.66 -3.95
C TYR A 186 -9.57 13.34 -3.85
N LEU A 187 -8.74 14.38 -3.77
CA LEU A 187 -7.29 14.27 -3.69
C LEU A 187 -6.84 14.36 -2.23
N THR A 188 -6.21 13.31 -1.70
CA THR A 188 -5.76 13.27 -0.31
C THR A 188 -4.35 12.68 -0.17
N GLU A 189 -3.79 12.75 1.04
CA GLU A 189 -2.49 12.18 1.36
C GLU A 189 -2.63 10.83 2.07
N GLY A 190 -1.99 9.80 1.52
CA GLY A 190 -1.88 8.48 2.11
C GLY A 190 -2.98 7.49 1.71
N PRO A 191 -2.60 6.27 1.25
CA PRO A 191 -3.54 5.25 0.81
C PRO A 191 -4.57 4.86 1.88
N LEU A 192 -4.14 4.54 3.11
CA LEU A 192 -5.05 4.15 4.19
C LEU A 192 -6.10 5.21 4.50
N LYS A 193 -5.71 6.49 4.46
CA LYS A 193 -6.64 7.61 4.66
C LYS A 193 -7.69 7.65 3.56
N GLY A 194 -7.26 7.48 2.31
CA GLY A 194 -8.18 7.42 1.18
C GLY A 194 -9.15 6.25 1.25
N ASP A 195 -8.67 5.06 1.63
CA ASP A 195 -9.51 3.87 1.81
C ASP A 195 -10.60 4.10 2.87
N ILE A 196 -10.23 4.67 4.01
CA ILE A 196 -11.15 5.00 5.10
C ILE A 196 -12.16 6.06 4.63
N ALA A 197 -11.68 7.13 4.02
CA ALA A 197 -12.53 8.23 3.55
C ALA A 197 -13.49 7.77 2.45
N SER A 198 -13.04 6.96 1.51
CA SER A 198 -13.89 6.37 0.46
C SER A 198 -15.01 5.51 1.06
N TYR A 199 -14.67 4.65 2.02
CA TYR A 199 -15.65 3.82 2.73
C TYR A 199 -16.74 4.67 3.40
N PHE A 200 -16.36 5.68 4.20
CA PHE A 200 -17.35 6.54 4.89
C PHE A 200 -18.11 7.47 3.95
N ALA A 201 -17.59 7.71 2.77
CA ALA A 201 -18.26 8.51 1.73
C ALA A 201 -19.05 7.66 0.72
N ASN A 202 -19.35 6.38 1.02
CA ASN A 202 -20.05 5.43 0.14
C ASN A 202 -19.35 5.24 -1.21
N ASP A 203 -18.12 4.77 -1.16
CA ASP A 203 -17.26 4.46 -2.32
C ASP A 203 -17.00 5.67 -3.25
N VAL A 204 -16.99 6.89 -2.72
CA VAL A 204 -16.55 8.07 -3.47
C VAL A 204 -15.09 7.89 -3.90
N LEU A 205 -14.79 8.31 -5.14
CA LEU A 205 -13.46 8.22 -5.74
C LEU A 205 -12.44 9.08 -4.99
N PHE A 206 -11.41 8.42 -4.44
CA PHE A 206 -10.23 9.07 -3.87
C PHE A 206 -8.97 8.73 -4.69
N VAL A 207 -8.18 9.76 -4.95
CA VAL A 207 -6.83 9.68 -5.54
C VAL A 207 -5.85 10.09 -4.45
N CYS A 208 -4.97 9.16 -4.03
CA CYS A 208 -4.19 9.32 -2.82
C CYS A 208 -2.70 9.38 -3.14
N LEU A 209 -2.06 10.46 -2.68
CA LEU A 209 -0.63 10.67 -2.85
C LEU A 209 0.18 9.79 -1.88
N GLY A 210 1.39 9.42 -2.27
CA GLY A 210 2.34 8.77 -1.37
C GLY A 210 2.88 9.66 -0.26
N GLY A 211 2.64 10.96 -0.34
CA GLY A 211 3.03 12.06 0.51
C GLY A 211 2.88 13.35 -0.28
N VAL A 212 2.75 14.50 0.37
CA VAL A 212 2.45 15.80 -0.28
C VAL A 212 3.41 16.17 -1.42
N ASN A 213 4.68 15.73 -1.34
CA ASN A 213 5.67 15.95 -2.39
C ASN A 213 5.77 14.79 -3.41
N ALA A 214 4.92 13.78 -3.30
CA ALA A 214 5.00 12.54 -4.06
C ALA A 214 3.85 12.47 -5.08
N HIS A 215 3.80 13.43 -5.98
CA HIS A 215 2.71 13.60 -6.95
C HIS A 215 3.07 13.21 -8.40
N LYS A 216 4.27 12.62 -8.61
CA LYS A 216 4.63 12.06 -9.92
C LYS A 216 3.60 11.03 -10.38
N GLY A 217 3.08 11.18 -11.59
CA GLY A 217 2.03 10.32 -12.15
C GLY A 217 0.60 10.75 -11.81
N LEU A 218 0.41 11.85 -11.03
CA LEU A 218 -0.93 12.33 -10.68
C LEU A 218 -1.71 12.81 -11.91
N ARG A 219 -1.05 13.59 -12.79
CA ARG A 219 -1.66 14.08 -14.03
C ARG A 219 -2.19 12.93 -14.89
N GLU A 220 -1.33 11.94 -15.12
CA GLU A 220 -1.65 10.76 -15.92
C GLU A 220 -2.80 9.95 -15.29
N THR A 221 -2.79 9.82 -13.97
CA THR A 221 -3.85 9.12 -13.22
C THR A 221 -5.18 9.85 -13.38
N LEU A 222 -5.23 11.17 -13.16
CA LEU A 222 -6.47 11.95 -13.29
C LEU A 222 -7.03 11.92 -14.72
N LEU A 223 -6.16 12.04 -15.73
CA LEU A 223 -6.56 11.97 -17.14
C LEU A 223 -7.07 10.56 -17.50
N SER A 224 -6.40 9.50 -17.04
CA SER A 224 -6.80 8.12 -17.32
C SER A 224 -8.11 7.73 -16.65
N LEU A 225 -8.49 8.35 -15.53
CA LEU A 225 -9.78 8.24 -14.87
C LEU A 225 -10.87 9.07 -15.58
N GLY A 226 -10.50 9.97 -16.47
CA GLY A 226 -11.42 10.90 -17.12
C GLY A 226 -12.11 11.85 -16.13
N VAL A 227 -11.38 12.23 -15.08
CA VAL A 227 -11.85 13.15 -14.03
C VAL A 227 -12.00 14.56 -14.61
N THR A 228 -13.10 15.22 -14.29
CA THR A 228 -13.37 16.62 -14.67
C THR A 228 -13.41 17.57 -13.47
N GLU A 229 -13.51 17.03 -12.25
CA GLU A 229 -13.49 17.80 -11.01
C GLU A 229 -12.54 17.17 -10.00
N VAL A 230 -11.66 17.98 -9.43
CA VAL A 230 -10.77 17.58 -8.34
C VAL A 230 -11.10 18.37 -7.10
N MET A 231 -11.42 17.66 -6.03
CA MET A 231 -11.70 18.18 -4.70
C MET A 231 -10.45 17.97 -3.83
N GLU A 232 -9.70 19.03 -3.53
CA GLU A 232 -8.53 18.98 -2.64
C GLU A 232 -9.01 18.68 -1.20
N ALA A 233 -8.77 17.47 -0.73
CA ALA A 233 -9.08 17.02 0.64
C ALA A 233 -7.78 16.68 1.40
N MET A 234 -6.82 17.61 1.36
CA MET A 234 -5.53 17.48 2.06
C MET A 234 -5.67 17.84 3.54
N ASP A 235 -4.71 17.41 4.36
CA ASP A 235 -4.75 17.63 5.81
C ASP A 235 -4.88 19.11 6.19
N MET A 236 -5.63 19.37 7.24
CA MET A 236 -5.91 20.74 7.73
C MET A 236 -4.67 21.45 8.26
N ASP A 237 -3.56 20.75 8.51
CA ASP A 237 -2.30 21.37 8.90
C ASP A 237 -1.65 22.21 7.77
N GLN A 238 -2.16 22.14 6.53
CA GLN A 238 -1.80 23.06 5.46
C GLN A 238 -2.04 24.54 5.84
N PHE A 239 -2.99 24.80 6.72
CA PHE A 239 -3.32 26.18 7.14
C PHE A 239 -2.37 26.71 8.22
N THR A 240 -1.67 25.83 8.94
CA THR A 240 -0.77 26.20 10.06
C THR A 240 0.69 25.95 9.75
N ASN A 241 1.04 25.02 8.84
CA ASN A 241 2.40 24.65 8.47
C ASN A 241 2.81 25.28 7.13
N PRO A 242 3.74 26.24 7.09
CA PRO A 242 4.16 26.91 5.85
C PRO A 242 4.76 25.96 4.81
N GLN A 243 5.52 24.93 5.23
CA GLN A 243 6.14 23.96 4.33
C GLN A 243 5.10 23.09 3.64
N VAL A 244 4.09 22.63 4.40
CA VAL A 244 2.96 21.85 3.86
C VAL A 244 2.16 22.72 2.89
N ARG A 245 1.88 23.97 3.26
CA ARG A 245 1.19 24.94 2.40
C ARG A 245 1.91 25.17 1.08
N GLN A 246 3.22 25.33 1.12
CA GLN A 246 4.04 25.49 -0.10
C GLN A 246 3.97 24.27 -1.02
N ALA A 247 4.11 23.06 -0.46
CA ALA A 247 4.04 21.82 -1.20
C ALA A 247 2.66 21.62 -1.86
N ILE A 248 1.57 21.87 -1.11
CA ILE A 248 0.21 21.82 -1.64
C ILE A 248 -0.01 22.90 -2.69
N GLY A 249 0.59 24.08 -2.54
CA GLY A 249 0.53 25.13 -3.55
C GLY A 249 1.15 24.73 -4.90
N ILE A 250 2.22 23.92 -4.89
CA ILE A 250 2.81 23.36 -6.11
C ILE A 250 1.84 22.34 -6.74
N LEU A 251 1.35 21.41 -5.94
CA LEU A 251 0.38 20.40 -6.35
C LEU A 251 -0.88 21.02 -6.98
N ARG A 252 -1.41 22.05 -6.33
CA ARG A 252 -2.60 22.80 -6.80
C ARG A 252 -2.36 23.40 -8.19
N ARG A 253 -1.23 24.08 -8.40
CA ARG A 253 -0.89 24.64 -9.72
C ARG A 253 -0.76 23.56 -10.79
N GLU A 254 -0.17 22.39 -10.44
CA GLU A 254 -0.06 21.26 -11.36
C GLU A 254 -1.44 20.76 -11.79
N VAL A 255 -2.35 20.50 -10.83
CA VAL A 255 -3.70 20.03 -11.16
C VAL A 255 -4.49 21.07 -11.94
N GLN A 256 -4.44 22.34 -11.55
CA GLN A 256 -5.10 23.45 -12.27
C GLN A 256 -4.58 23.68 -13.68
N SER A 257 -3.37 23.24 -13.98
CA SER A 257 -2.80 23.30 -15.35
C SER A 257 -3.37 22.22 -16.29
N ILE A 258 -4.11 21.24 -15.76
CA ILE A 258 -4.71 20.18 -16.57
C ILE A 258 -5.99 20.70 -17.23
N GLN A 259 -5.95 20.82 -18.57
CA GLN A 259 -7.10 21.28 -19.31
C GLN A 259 -8.33 20.39 -19.08
N GLY A 260 -9.49 20.98 -18.84
CA GLY A 260 -10.75 20.29 -18.63
C GLY A 260 -11.02 19.87 -17.18
N ILE A 261 -10.07 20.11 -16.25
CA ILE A 261 -10.26 19.82 -14.81
C ILE A 261 -10.61 21.13 -14.08
N ARG A 262 -11.73 21.11 -13.35
CA ARG A 262 -12.09 22.13 -12.35
C ARG A 262 -11.54 21.70 -11.00
N TYR A 263 -10.96 22.63 -10.27
CA TYR A 263 -10.33 22.39 -8.99
C TYR A 263 -11.03 23.14 -7.87
N TYR A 264 -11.31 22.45 -6.78
CA TYR A 264 -11.97 22.97 -5.60
C TYR A 264 -11.20 22.57 -4.34
N GLN A 265 -11.17 23.44 -3.34
CA GLN A 265 -10.59 23.17 -2.05
C GLN A 265 -11.69 22.78 -1.05
N CYS A 266 -11.54 21.62 -0.42
CA CYS A 266 -12.37 21.20 0.69
C CYS A 266 -11.80 21.71 2.02
N THR A 267 -12.69 22.09 2.92
CA THR A 267 -12.36 22.45 4.30
C THR A 267 -13.37 21.81 5.24
N TRP A 268 -12.91 21.45 6.43
CA TRP A 268 -13.75 20.95 7.52
C TRP A 268 -13.26 21.51 8.85
N ASN A 269 -13.92 21.16 9.95
CA ASN A 269 -13.53 21.62 11.28
C ASN A 269 -12.07 21.23 11.57
N PRO A 270 -11.17 22.19 11.85
CA PRO A 270 -9.73 21.96 12.01
C PRO A 270 -9.34 21.07 13.22
N ARG A 271 -10.30 20.74 14.11
CA ARG A 271 -10.09 19.73 15.15
C ARG A 271 -9.78 18.35 14.56
N PHE A 272 -10.22 18.07 13.33
CA PHE A 272 -9.91 16.86 12.59
C PHE A 272 -8.77 17.16 11.63
N LYS A 273 -7.64 16.45 11.79
CA LYS A 273 -6.51 16.65 10.91
C LYS A 273 -6.82 16.19 9.49
N GLY A 274 -7.29 14.96 9.32
CA GLY A 274 -7.55 14.33 8.04
C GLY A 274 -9.03 14.27 7.68
N VAL A 275 -9.32 14.07 6.40
CA VAL A 275 -10.67 13.87 5.89
C VAL A 275 -11.30 12.57 6.42
N ASP A 276 -10.49 11.55 6.66
CA ASP A 276 -10.88 10.28 7.27
C ASP A 276 -11.43 10.45 8.68
N ASP A 277 -10.72 11.19 9.54
CA ASP A 277 -11.16 11.49 10.91
C ASP A 277 -12.47 12.31 10.91
N TYR A 278 -12.59 13.27 9.99
CA TYR A 278 -13.81 14.08 9.84
C TYR A 278 -15.01 13.24 9.42
N LEU A 279 -14.85 12.38 8.41
CA LEU A 279 -15.94 11.54 7.92
C LEU A 279 -16.35 10.47 8.93
N LEU A 280 -15.43 9.90 9.68
CA LEU A 280 -15.73 8.98 10.78
C LEU A 280 -16.60 9.64 11.86
N ASP A 281 -16.24 10.85 12.31
CA ASP A 281 -17.04 11.61 13.30
C ASP A 281 -18.42 11.97 12.75
N TRP A 282 -18.49 12.42 11.49
CA TRP A 282 -19.74 12.78 10.84
C TRP A 282 -20.71 11.59 10.73
N THR A 283 -20.20 10.40 10.38
CA THR A 283 -21.00 9.18 10.29
C THR A 283 -21.52 8.76 11.66
N LYS A 284 -20.66 8.78 12.70
CA LYS A 284 -21.08 8.47 14.09
C LYS A 284 -22.21 9.38 14.59
N ARG A 285 -22.20 10.67 14.20
CA ARG A 285 -23.27 11.61 14.59
C ARG A 285 -24.57 11.41 13.84
N LYS A 286 -24.55 10.83 12.63
CA LYS A 286 -25.77 10.53 11.88
C LYS A 286 -26.47 9.29 12.37
N THR A 287 -25.74 8.36 13.00
CA THR A 287 -26.26 7.08 13.50
C THR A 287 -26.61 7.13 14.98
N ALA A 288 -26.29 8.21 15.70
CA ALA A 288 -26.67 8.50 17.08
C ALA A 288 -27.95 9.34 17.13
#